data_d69e64714d2a16e13d7e64de2b7d0d02
#
_entry.id   d69e64714d2a16e13d7e64de2b7d0d02
#
_cell.length_a   1.000
_cell.length_b   1.000
_cell.length_c   1.000
_cell.angle_alpha   90.00
_cell.angle_beta   90.00
_cell.angle_gamma   90.00
#
_symmetry.space_group_name_H-M   'P 1'
#
loop_
_entity.id
_entity.type
_entity.pdbx_description
1 polymer ?
#
loop_
_entity_poly.entity_id
_entity_poly.type
_entity_poly.pdbx_seq_one_letter_code
_entity_poly.pdbx_strand_id
1 'polypeptide(L)'
;MKLHLGCGKRNFGSDWTHIDGGNFDHLHSHDITKLPFKEASCDLVYASHVLEYFDRQEALEILKEWNRVLKPQGTLRIAVPD
;
A
#
# COMPACT_ATOMS: atom_id res chain seq x y z
N MET A 1 -2.39 -12.32 1.03
CA MET A 1 -1.47 -11.48 0.23
C MET A 1 -0.94 -10.35 1.10
N LYS A 2 0.31 -10.03 0.95
CA LYS A 2 0.96 -8.92 1.66
C LYS A 2 1.28 -7.83 0.66
N LEU A 3 0.84 -6.60 0.93
CA LEU A 3 1.09 -5.45 0.07
C LEU A 3 2.14 -4.52 0.69
N HIS A 4 3.09 -4.09 -0.13
CA HIS A 4 4.05 -3.06 0.23
C HIS A 4 3.81 -1.86 -0.69
N LEU A 5 3.24 -0.81 -0.14
CA LEU A 5 2.84 0.39 -0.89
C LEU A 5 3.90 1.48 -0.72
N GLY A 6 4.24 2.15 -1.82
CA GLY A 6 5.25 3.18 -1.80
C GLY A 6 6.64 2.62 -1.51
N CYS A 7 6.92 1.45 -2.04
CA CYS A 7 8.16 0.72 -1.72
C CYS A 7 9.43 1.34 -2.35
N GLY A 8 9.27 2.17 -3.39
CA GLY A 8 10.43 2.62 -4.14
C GLY A 8 11.19 1.44 -4.71
N LYS A 9 12.50 1.46 -4.57
CA LYS A 9 13.37 0.39 -5.07
C LYS A 9 13.46 -0.81 -4.11
N ARG A 10 12.86 -0.72 -2.93
CA ARG A 10 12.91 -1.81 -1.95
C ARG A 10 12.08 -3.00 -2.42
N ASN A 11 12.64 -4.18 -2.26
CA ASN A 11 11.99 -5.43 -2.62
C ASN A 11 12.07 -6.38 -1.42
N PHE A 12 10.91 -6.64 -0.80
CA PHE A 12 10.83 -7.50 0.38
C PHE A 12 10.78 -8.99 0.04
N GLY A 13 10.81 -9.31 -1.24
CA GLY A 13 10.81 -10.69 -1.69
C GLY A 13 9.49 -11.12 -2.34
N SER A 14 9.45 -12.36 -2.81
CA SER A 14 8.34 -12.89 -3.60
C SER A 14 7.04 -13.07 -2.80
N ASP A 15 7.11 -13.04 -1.47
CA ASP A 15 5.92 -13.13 -0.62
C ASP A 15 5.12 -11.83 -0.59
N TRP A 16 5.70 -10.75 -1.13
CA TRP A 16 5.09 -9.43 -1.12
C TRP A 16 4.68 -9.00 -2.52
N THR A 17 3.60 -8.23 -2.58
CA THR A 17 3.20 -7.55 -3.82
C THR A 17 3.53 -6.07 -3.63
N HIS A 18 4.33 -5.52 -4.55
CA HIS A 18 4.86 -4.16 -4.44
C HIS A 18 4.13 -3.21 -5.37
N ILE A 19 3.76 -2.03 -4.86
CA ILE A 19 3.12 -0.97 -5.63
C ILE A 19 3.78 0.36 -5.31
N ASP A 20 4.17 1.10 -6.33
CA ASP A 20 4.82 2.41 -6.18
C ASP A 20 4.61 3.22 -7.45
N GLY A 21 4.65 4.55 -7.34
CA GLY A 21 4.54 5.42 -8.51
C GLY A 21 5.77 5.46 -9.40
N GLY A 22 6.89 4.91 -8.95
CA GLY A 22 8.13 4.87 -9.71
C GLY A 22 8.13 3.82 -10.80
N ASN A 23 9.31 3.54 -11.34
CA ASN A 23 9.48 2.56 -12.43
C ASN A 23 10.54 1.55 -12.02
N PHE A 24 10.14 0.47 -11.40
CA PHE A 24 11.02 -0.59 -10.92
C PHE A 24 10.49 -1.94 -11.37
N ASP A 25 11.39 -2.89 -11.62
CA ASP A 25 11.03 -4.20 -12.19
C ASP A 25 10.14 -5.06 -11.30
N HIS A 26 10.21 -4.88 -9.98
CA HIS A 26 9.47 -5.71 -9.03
C HIS A 26 8.04 -5.20 -8.75
N LEU A 27 7.62 -4.13 -9.40
CA LEU A 27 6.31 -3.53 -9.13
C LEU A 27 5.19 -4.28 -9.84
N HIS A 28 4.11 -4.53 -9.12
CA HIS A 28 2.88 -5.09 -9.67
C HIS A 28 2.06 -4.01 -10.40
N SER A 29 1.97 -2.82 -9.79
CA SER A 29 1.25 -1.69 -10.38
C SER A 29 1.80 -0.38 -9.83
N HIS A 30 1.30 0.74 -10.33
CA HIS A 30 1.91 2.05 -10.08
C HIS A 30 1.01 3.06 -9.37
N ASP A 31 -0.20 2.68 -8.97
CA ASP A 31 -1.13 3.60 -8.32
C ASP A 31 -1.52 3.07 -6.94
N ILE A 32 -0.98 3.70 -5.90
CA ILE A 32 -1.28 3.32 -4.51
C ILE A 32 -2.66 3.80 -4.05
N THR A 33 -3.30 4.68 -4.81
CA THR A 33 -4.60 5.23 -4.44
C THR A 33 -5.76 4.39 -4.94
N LYS A 34 -5.49 3.51 -5.91
CA LYS A 34 -6.46 2.56 -6.44
C LYS A 34 -5.80 1.21 -6.57
N LEU A 35 -6.21 0.28 -5.74
CA LEU A 35 -5.58 -1.04 -5.69
C LEU A 35 -6.36 -2.03 -6.54
N PRO A 36 -5.68 -2.76 -7.46
CA PRO A 36 -6.34 -3.66 -8.40
C PRO A 36 -6.68 -5.01 -7.77
N PHE A 37 -7.19 -4.99 -6.54
CA PHE A 37 -7.48 -6.20 -5.78
C PHE A 37 -8.90 -6.16 -5.24
N LYS A 38 -9.45 -7.34 -4.99
CA LYS A 38 -10.79 -7.48 -4.40
C LYS A 38 -10.79 -7.04 -2.96
N GLU A 39 -11.99 -6.73 -2.44
CA GLU A 39 -12.18 -6.50 -1.02
C GLU A 39 -11.68 -7.70 -0.21
N ALA A 40 -11.11 -7.43 0.95
CA ALA A 40 -10.71 -8.46 1.90
C ALA A 40 -9.79 -9.53 1.29
N SER A 41 -8.85 -9.11 0.42
CA SER A 41 -7.91 -10.02 -0.22
C SER A 41 -6.53 -10.02 0.44
N CYS A 42 -6.24 -9.08 1.32
CA CYS A 42 -4.90 -8.89 1.88
C CYS A 42 -4.87 -9.15 3.38
N ASP A 43 -3.82 -9.81 3.82
CA ASP A 43 -3.56 -10.07 5.24
C ASP A 43 -2.82 -8.91 5.88
N LEU A 44 -2.00 -8.21 5.10
CA LEU A 44 -1.13 -7.15 5.60
C LEU A 44 -0.94 -6.10 4.51
N VAL A 45 -1.09 -4.84 4.89
CA VAL A 45 -0.72 -3.69 4.06
C VAL A 45 0.33 -2.89 4.82
N TYR A 46 1.47 -2.67 4.19
CA TYR A 46 2.56 -1.88 4.77
C TYR A 46 2.82 -0.67 3.88
N ALA A 47 2.84 0.51 4.48
CA ALA A 47 3.16 1.76 3.78
C ALA A 47 4.08 2.59 4.67
N SER A 48 5.24 2.97 4.13
CA SER A 48 6.22 3.76 4.85
C SER A 48 6.46 5.07 4.11
N HIS A 49 6.28 6.20 4.81
CA HIS A 49 6.54 7.53 4.27
C HIS A 49 5.73 7.83 3.00
N VAL A 50 4.45 7.46 2.99
CA VAL A 50 3.57 7.65 1.84
C VAL A 50 2.51 8.72 2.10
N LEU A 51 1.82 8.66 3.25
CA LEU A 51 0.67 9.53 3.52
C LEU A 51 1.03 11.01 3.64
N GLU A 52 2.27 11.33 3.99
CA GLU A 52 2.71 12.72 4.13
C GLU A 52 2.70 13.50 2.82
N TYR A 53 2.64 12.81 1.67
CA TYR A 53 2.59 13.46 0.35
C TYR A 53 1.18 13.89 -0.05
N PHE A 54 0.18 13.59 0.77
CA PHE A 54 -1.22 13.85 0.46
C PHE A 54 -1.82 14.78 1.51
N ASP A 55 -2.81 15.59 1.10
CA ASP A 55 -3.53 16.39 2.07
C ASP A 55 -4.45 15.50 2.91
N ARG A 56 -5.06 16.10 3.94
CA ARG A 56 -5.87 15.34 4.89
C ARG A 56 -7.03 14.59 4.23
N GLN A 57 -7.73 15.25 3.30
CA GLN A 57 -8.87 14.64 2.62
C GLN A 57 -8.42 13.50 1.72
N GLU A 58 -7.36 13.72 0.96
CA GLU A 58 -6.78 12.68 0.10
C GLU A 58 -6.32 11.49 0.93
N ALA A 59 -5.64 11.74 2.05
CA ALA A 59 -5.15 10.66 2.92
C ALA A 59 -6.31 9.82 3.46
N LEU A 60 -7.44 10.44 3.81
CA LEU A 60 -8.61 9.69 4.29
C LEU A 60 -9.16 8.77 3.20
N GLU A 61 -9.25 9.26 1.97
CA GLU A 61 -9.73 8.45 0.85
C GLU A 61 -8.79 7.30 0.54
N ILE A 62 -7.48 7.56 0.61
CA ILE A 62 -6.47 6.52 0.40
C ILE A 62 -6.56 5.44 1.48
N LEU A 63 -6.72 5.84 2.73
CA LEU A 63 -6.86 4.88 3.83
C LEU A 63 -8.10 4.02 3.69
N LYS A 64 -9.19 4.58 3.17
CA LYS A 64 -10.39 3.80 2.88
C LYS A 64 -10.12 2.72 1.85
N GLU A 65 -9.37 3.06 0.80
CA GLU A 65 -9.01 2.09 -0.24
C GLU A 65 -8.11 0.99 0.32
N TRP A 66 -7.12 1.35 1.11
CA TRP A 66 -6.24 0.35 1.74
C TRP A 66 -7.03 -0.57 2.68
N ASN A 67 -7.97 0.00 3.43
CA ASN A 67 -8.82 -0.78 4.33
C ASN A 67 -9.74 -1.71 3.56
N ARG A 68 -10.20 -1.29 2.38
CA ARG A 68 -11.08 -2.11 1.54
C ARG A 68 -10.45 -3.45 1.19
N VAL A 69 -9.15 -3.44 0.86
CA VAL A 69 -8.45 -4.66 0.46
C VAL A 69 -8.02 -5.52 1.64
N LEU A 70 -8.00 -4.99 2.86
CA LEU A 70 -7.63 -5.77 4.04
C LEU A 70 -8.76 -6.69 4.47
N LYS A 71 -8.40 -7.90 4.87
CA LYS A 71 -9.34 -8.82 5.52
C LYS A 71 -9.77 -8.24 6.86
N PRO A 72 -10.92 -8.66 7.42
CA PRO A 72 -11.41 -8.12 8.71
C PRO A 72 -10.39 -8.20 9.85
N GLN A 73 -9.49 -9.19 9.82
CA GLN A 73 -8.46 -9.33 10.83
C GLN A 73 -7.07 -9.02 10.28
N GLY A 74 -7.03 -8.34 9.14
CA GLY A 74 -5.76 -7.95 8.52
C GLY A 74 -5.08 -6.83 9.28
N THR A 75 -3.79 -6.66 9.02
CA THR A 75 -2.95 -5.66 9.69
C THR A 75 -2.59 -4.55 8.73
N LEU A 76 -2.79 -3.30 9.16
CA LEU A 76 -2.32 -2.12 8.44
C LEU A 76 -1.16 -1.52 9.24
N ARG A 77 0.01 -1.43 8.61
CA ARG A 77 1.19 -0.81 9.21
C ARG A 77 1.57 0.43 8.42
N ILE A 78 1.58 1.57 9.09
CA ILE A 78 1.91 2.85 8.48
C ILE A 78 3.06 3.47 9.25
N ALA A 79 4.10 3.89 8.54
CA ALA A 79 5.19 4.67 9.10
C ALA A 79 5.19 6.06 8.46
N VAL A 80 5.17 7.10 9.28
CA VAL A 80 5.24 8.49 8.83
C VAL A 80 6.34 9.19 9.60
N PRO A 81 6.88 10.32 9.08
CA PRO A 81 7.88 11.09 9.83
C PRO A 81 7.29 11.61 11.13
N ASP A 82 8.13 11.69 12.15
CA ASP A 82 7.76 12.27 13.44
C ASP A 82 7.61 13.80 13.35
#